data_e9793565f12a1de407917369b34f94b0
#
_entry.id   e9793565f12a1de407917369b34f94b0
#
_cell.length_a   1.000
_cell.length_b   1.000
_cell.length_c   1.000
_cell.angle_alpha   90.00
_cell.angle_beta   90.00
_cell.angle_gamma   90.00
#
_symmetry.space_group_name_H-M   'P 1'
#
loop_
_entity.id
_entity.type
_entity.pdbx_description
1 polymer ?
#
loop_
_entity_poly.entity_id
_entity_poly.type
_entity_poly.pdbx_seq_one_letter_code
_entity_poly.pdbx_strand_id
1 'polypeptide(L)'
;AAGSFTALGSTLDSATITYQWQKSENGDGVTYQDISSANTTTYTTGSTTYDDSYGDYYRCKMSASGASDVFSNAARLFVQRTINITSQPTNTTGAVGGTSSFGVAATTSDNDAGDITFQWQVSITSGASWSNVSEGTGGTTATYTTPTLTTAYDEYQYRCVLSCAGATSTPSNAATLQVETVTVVVSSQPSDATVDESQTATFTTLGGVTMAPVGGNAASSSFEVDQFDTPSGGGGSEVSGMSSH
;
A
#
# COMPACT_ATOMS: atom_id res chain seq x y z
N ALA A 1 -1.96 -12.48 -22.70
CA ALA A 1 -1.43 -13.82 -23.06
C ALA A 1 -2.52 -14.56 -23.82
N ALA A 2 -2.15 -15.55 -24.64
CA ALA A 2 -3.09 -16.42 -25.35
C ALA A 2 -3.06 -17.82 -24.74
N GLY A 3 -4.21 -18.45 -24.59
CA GLY A 3 -4.33 -19.86 -24.22
C GLY A 3 -4.38 -20.74 -25.46
N SER A 4 -3.81 -21.94 -25.40
CA SER A 4 -3.85 -22.91 -26.48
C SER A 4 -4.45 -24.23 -26.02
N PHE A 5 -5.39 -24.76 -26.79
CA PHE A 5 -6.09 -26.02 -26.54
C PHE A 5 -5.88 -26.96 -27.73
N THR A 6 -5.62 -28.24 -27.49
CA THR A 6 -5.43 -29.24 -28.54
C THR A 6 -6.35 -30.43 -28.31
N ALA A 7 -7.01 -30.88 -29.39
CA ALA A 7 -7.82 -32.10 -29.42
C ALA A 7 -7.42 -32.95 -30.62
N LEU A 8 -7.26 -34.26 -30.41
CA LEU A 8 -6.97 -35.23 -31.46
C LEU A 8 -8.03 -36.34 -31.47
N GLY A 9 -8.52 -36.69 -32.64
CA GLY A 9 -9.42 -37.81 -32.83
C GLY A 9 -8.81 -38.83 -33.78
N SER A 10 -9.31 -40.05 -33.75
CA SER A 10 -8.97 -41.14 -34.70
C SER A 10 -10.24 -41.86 -35.16
N THR A 11 -10.23 -42.37 -36.39
CA THR A 11 -11.26 -43.26 -36.94
C THR A 11 -10.63 -44.62 -37.27
N LEU A 12 -11.42 -45.65 -37.21
CA LEU A 12 -10.95 -47.01 -37.53
C LEU A 12 -10.77 -47.23 -39.03
N ASP A 13 -11.48 -46.46 -39.86
CA ASP A 13 -11.55 -46.59 -41.32
C ASP A 13 -10.79 -45.50 -42.09
N SER A 14 -9.95 -44.71 -41.39
CA SER A 14 -9.22 -43.58 -41.94
C SER A 14 -10.11 -42.48 -42.52
N ALA A 15 -11.37 -42.38 -42.09
CA ALA A 15 -12.23 -41.28 -42.48
C ALA A 15 -11.67 -39.90 -42.00
N THR A 16 -11.88 -38.88 -42.83
CA THR A 16 -11.43 -37.52 -42.47
C THR A 16 -12.25 -36.98 -41.32
N ILE A 17 -11.56 -36.57 -40.26
CA ILE A 17 -12.16 -35.90 -39.09
C ILE A 17 -12.16 -34.38 -39.35
N THR A 18 -13.29 -33.76 -39.12
CA THR A 18 -13.44 -32.31 -39.02
C THR A 18 -13.53 -31.88 -37.57
N TYR A 19 -13.00 -30.73 -37.27
CA TYR A 19 -12.93 -30.16 -35.94
C TYR A 19 -13.72 -28.86 -35.90
N GLN A 20 -14.42 -28.58 -34.79
CA GLN A 20 -15.05 -27.31 -34.50
C GLN A 20 -14.92 -27.03 -33.01
N TRP A 21 -14.14 -25.98 -32.67
CA TRP A 21 -14.03 -25.55 -31.29
C TRP A 21 -15.25 -24.76 -30.87
N GLN A 22 -15.63 -24.97 -29.60
CA GLN A 22 -16.78 -24.34 -28.98
C GLN A 22 -16.35 -23.70 -27.65
N LYS A 23 -16.96 -22.58 -27.32
CA LYS A 23 -16.79 -21.85 -26.06
C LYS A 23 -18.11 -21.87 -25.30
N SER A 24 -18.03 -22.09 -23.98
CA SER A 24 -19.15 -21.84 -23.08
C SER A 24 -18.99 -20.44 -22.51
N GLU A 25 -19.92 -19.57 -22.89
CA GLU A 25 -19.99 -18.22 -22.35
C GLU A 25 -20.54 -18.27 -20.92
N ASN A 26 -20.13 -17.32 -20.07
CA ASN A 26 -20.49 -17.23 -18.65
C ASN A 26 -19.92 -18.34 -17.74
N GLY A 27 -18.98 -19.13 -18.19
CA GLY A 27 -18.30 -20.13 -17.38
C GLY A 27 -19.19 -21.25 -16.83
N ASP A 28 -20.40 -21.47 -17.41
CA ASP A 28 -21.36 -22.46 -16.93
C ASP A 28 -20.97 -23.91 -17.31
N GLY A 29 -20.13 -24.07 -18.35
CA GLY A 29 -19.72 -25.39 -18.87
C GLY A 29 -20.87 -26.23 -19.43
N VAL A 30 -22.03 -25.63 -19.66
CA VAL A 30 -23.25 -26.31 -20.12
C VAL A 30 -23.62 -25.87 -21.52
N THR A 31 -23.76 -24.57 -21.74
CA THR A 31 -24.15 -24.01 -23.04
C THR A 31 -22.92 -23.63 -23.86
N TYR A 32 -22.75 -24.22 -25.03
CA TYR A 32 -21.59 -24.03 -25.90
C TYR A 32 -21.99 -23.41 -27.24
N GLN A 33 -21.21 -22.44 -27.68
CA GLN A 33 -21.33 -21.78 -28.98
C GLN A 33 -20.12 -22.11 -29.84
N ASP A 34 -20.33 -22.29 -31.15
CA ASP A 34 -19.24 -22.51 -32.11
C ASP A 34 -18.37 -21.26 -32.23
N ILE A 35 -17.06 -21.45 -32.14
CA ILE A 35 -16.10 -20.37 -32.36
C ILE A 35 -15.84 -20.28 -33.86
N SER A 36 -16.13 -19.13 -34.46
CA SER A 36 -15.96 -18.91 -35.90
C SER A 36 -14.52 -19.22 -36.34
N SER A 37 -14.38 -19.97 -37.44
CA SER A 37 -13.10 -20.35 -38.05
C SER A 37 -12.15 -21.18 -37.18
N ALA A 38 -12.61 -21.70 -36.04
CA ALA A 38 -11.84 -22.56 -35.16
C ALA A 38 -12.02 -24.04 -35.48
N ASN A 39 -11.48 -24.49 -36.63
CA ASN A 39 -11.73 -25.78 -37.24
C ASN A 39 -10.48 -26.66 -37.41
N THR A 40 -9.45 -26.41 -36.66
CA THR A 40 -8.21 -27.20 -36.63
C THR A 40 -8.08 -28.00 -35.34
N THR A 41 -7.12 -28.91 -35.27
CA THR A 41 -6.83 -29.70 -34.06
C THR A 41 -6.42 -28.85 -32.87
N THR A 42 -5.92 -27.65 -33.11
CA THR A 42 -5.49 -26.72 -32.05
C THR A 42 -6.29 -25.40 -32.20
N TYR A 43 -6.81 -24.92 -31.07
CA TYR A 43 -7.40 -23.59 -30.97
C TYR A 43 -6.53 -22.74 -30.03
N THR A 44 -6.19 -21.56 -30.51
CA THR A 44 -5.50 -20.54 -29.71
C THR A 44 -6.44 -19.35 -29.51
N THR A 45 -6.69 -18.98 -28.26
CA THR A 45 -7.50 -17.80 -27.95
C THR A 45 -6.83 -16.54 -28.47
N GLY A 46 -7.59 -15.49 -28.69
CA GLY A 46 -7.06 -14.13 -28.85
C GLY A 46 -6.41 -13.62 -27.57
N SER A 47 -6.12 -12.33 -27.50
CA SER A 47 -5.78 -11.68 -26.25
C SER A 47 -6.90 -11.86 -25.24
N THR A 48 -6.56 -12.33 -24.06
CA THR A 48 -7.51 -12.58 -22.98
C THR A 48 -7.34 -11.54 -21.90
N THR A 49 -8.45 -10.98 -21.41
CA THR A 49 -8.55 -10.18 -20.19
C THR A 49 -9.16 -11.02 -19.09
N TYR A 50 -8.98 -10.61 -17.84
CA TYR A 50 -9.54 -11.33 -16.71
C TYR A 50 -11.08 -11.35 -16.77
N ASP A 51 -11.72 -10.20 -17.06
CA ASP A 51 -13.16 -10.06 -17.03
C ASP A 51 -13.84 -10.79 -18.20
N ASP A 52 -13.21 -10.83 -19.38
CA ASP A 52 -13.81 -11.38 -20.58
C ASP A 52 -13.65 -12.91 -20.71
N SER A 53 -12.64 -13.49 -20.06
CA SER A 53 -12.21 -14.86 -20.36
C SER A 53 -11.93 -15.73 -19.13
N TYR A 54 -11.97 -15.16 -17.92
CA TYR A 54 -11.68 -15.95 -16.72
C TYR A 54 -12.77 -17.00 -16.47
N GLY A 55 -12.34 -18.25 -16.51
CA GLY A 55 -13.22 -19.37 -16.20
C GLY A 55 -14.07 -19.88 -17.37
N ASP A 56 -13.91 -19.35 -18.57
CA ASP A 56 -14.58 -19.90 -19.74
C ASP A 56 -14.15 -21.34 -20.01
N TYR A 57 -15.08 -22.14 -20.49
CA TYR A 57 -14.81 -23.52 -20.89
C TYR A 57 -14.72 -23.64 -22.40
N TYR A 58 -13.79 -24.47 -22.86
CA TYR A 58 -13.55 -24.77 -24.27
C TYR A 58 -13.62 -26.26 -24.48
N ARG A 59 -14.30 -26.71 -25.57
CA ARG A 59 -14.31 -28.08 -26.01
C ARG A 59 -14.23 -28.15 -27.53
N CYS A 60 -13.84 -29.29 -28.06
CA CYS A 60 -13.84 -29.54 -29.50
C CYS A 60 -14.91 -30.54 -29.87
N LYS A 61 -15.75 -30.17 -30.84
CA LYS A 61 -16.63 -31.08 -31.53
C LYS A 61 -15.89 -31.70 -32.70
N MET A 62 -15.91 -33.01 -32.80
CA MET A 62 -15.29 -33.78 -33.88
C MET A 62 -16.36 -34.53 -34.64
N SER A 63 -16.33 -34.45 -35.96
CA SER A 63 -17.30 -35.08 -36.87
C SER A 63 -16.60 -35.83 -37.99
N ALA A 64 -17.13 -36.94 -38.39
CA ALA A 64 -16.68 -37.71 -39.57
C ALA A 64 -17.90 -38.23 -40.36
N SER A 65 -17.74 -38.42 -41.67
CA SER A 65 -18.81 -38.94 -42.49
C SER A 65 -19.23 -40.33 -42.04
N GLY A 66 -20.53 -40.53 -41.86
CA GLY A 66 -21.10 -41.81 -41.39
C GLY A 66 -21.03 -42.06 -39.89
N ALA A 67 -20.49 -41.11 -39.11
CA ALA A 67 -20.40 -41.21 -37.63
C ALA A 67 -21.22 -40.11 -36.96
N SER A 68 -21.62 -40.37 -35.71
CA SER A 68 -22.18 -39.33 -34.84
C SER A 68 -21.10 -38.40 -34.37
N ASP A 69 -21.44 -37.12 -34.13
CA ASP A 69 -20.55 -36.15 -33.56
C ASP A 69 -20.06 -36.57 -32.15
N VAL A 70 -18.79 -36.34 -31.85
CA VAL A 70 -18.17 -36.59 -30.54
C VAL A 70 -17.60 -35.31 -30.01
N PHE A 71 -17.62 -35.13 -28.70
CA PHE A 71 -17.07 -33.96 -28.03
C PHE A 71 -15.88 -34.36 -27.16
N SER A 72 -14.84 -33.52 -27.16
CA SER A 72 -13.78 -33.63 -26.18
C SER A 72 -14.32 -33.30 -24.77
N ASN A 73 -13.59 -33.69 -23.75
CA ASN A 73 -13.77 -33.09 -22.44
C ASN A 73 -13.62 -31.56 -22.52
N ALA A 74 -14.34 -30.84 -21.69
CA ALA A 74 -14.19 -29.41 -21.56
C ALA A 74 -12.92 -29.06 -20.76
N ALA A 75 -12.20 -28.06 -21.25
CA ALA A 75 -11.04 -27.47 -20.56
C ALA A 75 -11.38 -26.05 -20.16
N ARG A 76 -11.02 -25.65 -18.94
CA ARG A 76 -11.27 -24.32 -18.41
C ARG A 76 -10.06 -23.41 -18.63
N LEU A 77 -10.32 -22.18 -19.07
CA LEU A 77 -9.31 -21.13 -19.16
C LEU A 77 -9.21 -20.37 -17.84
N PHE A 78 -8.01 -20.29 -17.30
CA PHE A 78 -7.72 -19.42 -16.15
C PHE A 78 -6.83 -18.27 -16.62
N VAL A 79 -7.32 -17.06 -16.50
CA VAL A 79 -6.56 -15.85 -16.79
C VAL A 79 -6.03 -15.31 -15.47
N GLN A 80 -4.72 -15.16 -15.37
CA GLN A 80 -4.07 -14.59 -14.19
C GLN A 80 -3.87 -13.09 -14.37
N ARG A 81 -4.15 -12.33 -13.34
CA ARG A 81 -3.81 -10.91 -13.20
C ARG A 81 -2.51 -10.77 -12.42
N THR A 82 -1.84 -9.64 -12.58
CA THR A 82 -0.71 -9.23 -11.74
C THR A 82 -0.99 -7.84 -11.16
N ILE A 83 -0.56 -7.62 -9.93
CA ILE A 83 -0.59 -6.31 -9.28
C ILE A 83 0.78 -5.67 -9.49
N ASN A 84 0.79 -4.47 -10.09
CA ASN A 84 1.98 -3.66 -10.31
C ASN A 84 1.94 -2.47 -9.37
N ILE A 85 2.79 -2.44 -8.34
CA ILE A 85 2.90 -1.30 -7.44
C ILE A 85 3.66 -0.19 -8.17
N THR A 86 2.98 0.94 -8.43
CA THR A 86 3.52 2.09 -9.17
C THR A 86 4.15 3.14 -8.26
N SER A 87 3.76 3.16 -6.97
CA SER A 87 4.38 3.99 -5.93
C SER A 87 4.49 3.19 -4.64
N GLN A 88 5.69 3.12 -4.09
CA GLN A 88 5.99 2.46 -2.82
C GLN A 88 5.83 3.44 -1.66
N PRO A 89 5.45 2.96 -0.45
CA PRO A 89 5.55 3.78 0.74
C PRO A 89 7.01 4.18 0.99
N THR A 90 7.20 5.39 1.52
CA THR A 90 8.51 5.96 1.85
C THR A 90 8.65 6.14 3.35
N ASN A 91 9.89 6.09 3.83
CA ASN A 91 10.20 6.42 5.21
C ASN A 91 9.68 7.83 5.54
N THR A 92 9.18 8.00 6.74
CA THR A 92 8.63 9.26 7.21
C THR A 92 9.08 9.55 8.63
N THR A 93 9.10 10.82 8.97
CA THR A 93 9.42 11.32 10.31
C THR A 93 8.19 12.03 10.87
N GLY A 94 7.91 11.83 12.17
CA GLY A 94 6.84 12.51 12.87
C GLY A 94 7.24 12.89 14.28
N ALA A 95 6.71 14.01 14.78
CA ALA A 95 6.94 14.43 16.16
C ALA A 95 6.00 13.70 17.13
N VAL A 96 6.45 13.49 18.36
CA VAL A 96 5.58 13.02 19.46
C VAL A 96 4.36 13.94 19.59
N GLY A 97 3.18 13.34 19.70
CA GLY A 97 1.90 14.06 19.72
C GLY A 97 1.28 14.34 18.34
N GLY A 98 2.05 14.16 17.26
CA GLY A 98 1.57 14.28 15.88
C GLY A 98 1.12 12.94 15.28
N THR A 99 0.94 12.91 13.97
CA THR A 99 0.63 11.70 13.18
C THR A 99 1.53 11.66 11.95
N SER A 100 1.71 10.49 11.36
CA SER A 100 2.42 10.30 10.08
C SER A 100 1.58 9.49 9.11
N SER A 101 1.79 9.66 7.81
CA SER A 101 1.03 8.95 6.78
C SER A 101 1.95 8.21 5.81
N PHE A 102 1.47 7.03 5.37
CA PHE A 102 2.11 6.19 4.37
C PHE A 102 1.13 5.99 3.21
N GLY A 103 1.63 6.05 1.99
CA GLY A 103 0.83 5.89 0.79
C GLY A 103 1.41 4.84 -0.14
N VAL A 104 0.53 4.18 -0.90
CA VAL A 104 0.88 3.23 -1.94
C VAL A 104 -0.02 3.47 -3.15
N ALA A 105 0.51 3.26 -4.36
CA ALA A 105 -0.30 3.25 -5.57
C ALA A 105 0.03 2.01 -6.39
N ALA A 106 -0.98 1.45 -7.05
CA ALA A 106 -0.83 0.26 -7.87
C ALA A 106 -1.85 0.22 -9.01
N THR A 107 -1.54 -0.57 -10.02
CA THR A 107 -2.44 -0.95 -11.12
C THR A 107 -2.43 -2.47 -11.27
N THR A 108 -3.42 -3.00 -11.95
CA THR A 108 -3.42 -4.39 -12.40
C THR A 108 -2.93 -4.50 -13.83
N SER A 109 -2.59 -5.72 -14.29
CA SER A 109 -2.12 -5.96 -15.65
C SER A 109 -3.15 -5.62 -16.75
N ASP A 110 -4.43 -5.52 -16.41
CA ASP A 110 -5.53 -5.09 -17.27
C ASP A 110 -5.93 -3.62 -17.05
N ASN A 111 -5.18 -2.89 -16.24
CA ASN A 111 -5.39 -1.48 -15.86
C ASN A 111 -6.68 -1.19 -15.09
N ASP A 112 -7.31 -2.20 -14.52
CA ASP A 112 -8.44 -2.02 -13.62
C ASP A 112 -7.97 -1.88 -12.16
N ALA A 113 -7.71 -0.63 -11.74
CA ALA A 113 -7.29 -0.32 -10.38
C ALA A 113 -8.45 -0.38 -9.35
N GLY A 114 -9.71 -0.39 -9.81
CA GLY A 114 -10.90 -0.36 -8.95
C GLY A 114 -11.08 -1.62 -8.11
N ASP A 115 -10.51 -2.75 -8.54
CA ASP A 115 -10.61 -4.04 -7.86
C ASP A 115 -9.52 -4.27 -6.79
N ILE A 116 -8.54 -3.37 -6.67
CA ILE A 116 -7.45 -3.55 -5.71
C ILE A 116 -7.94 -3.24 -4.30
N THR A 117 -7.77 -4.20 -3.42
CA THR A 117 -7.98 -4.04 -1.98
C THR A 117 -6.64 -3.87 -1.27
N PHE A 118 -6.65 -3.11 -0.19
CA PHE A 118 -5.47 -2.74 0.58
C PHE A 118 -5.59 -3.26 2.00
N GLN A 119 -4.47 -3.70 2.59
CA GLN A 119 -4.37 -4.01 4.00
C GLN A 119 -3.01 -3.57 4.52
N TRP A 120 -3.00 -2.50 5.30
CA TRP A 120 -1.79 -2.04 5.96
C TRP A 120 -1.40 -2.95 7.13
N GLN A 121 -0.12 -3.15 7.26
CA GLN A 121 0.50 -3.96 8.30
C GLN A 121 1.62 -3.19 8.97
N VAL A 122 1.81 -3.45 10.25
CA VAL A 122 2.89 -2.91 11.07
C VAL A 122 3.82 -4.03 11.54
N SER A 123 5.10 -3.74 11.58
CA SER A 123 6.13 -4.56 12.23
C SER A 123 6.81 -3.75 13.32
N ILE A 124 6.85 -4.32 14.51
CA ILE A 124 7.60 -3.84 15.68
C ILE A 124 8.93 -4.59 15.88
N THR A 125 9.26 -5.45 14.91
CA THR A 125 10.42 -6.38 14.96
C THR A 125 11.33 -6.18 13.75
N SER A 126 11.45 -4.96 13.24
CA SER A 126 12.27 -4.60 12.08
C SER A 126 12.01 -5.50 10.86
N GLY A 127 10.74 -5.81 10.60
CA GLY A 127 10.31 -6.62 9.45
C GLY A 127 10.29 -8.12 9.67
N ALA A 128 10.68 -8.64 10.85
CA ALA A 128 10.69 -10.08 11.12
C ALA A 128 9.27 -10.66 11.24
N SER A 129 8.32 -9.89 11.73
CA SER A 129 6.89 -10.27 11.81
C SER A 129 6.00 -9.08 11.49
N TRP A 130 4.80 -9.38 10.96
CA TRP A 130 3.83 -8.38 10.50
C TRP A 130 2.45 -8.69 11.07
N SER A 131 1.76 -7.65 11.55
CA SER A 131 0.37 -7.71 11.99
C SER A 131 -0.44 -6.62 11.27
N ASN A 132 -1.72 -6.86 11.03
CA ASN A 132 -2.59 -5.82 10.49
C ASN A 132 -2.65 -4.65 11.47
N VAL A 133 -2.65 -3.43 10.95
CA VAL A 133 -2.84 -2.24 11.79
C VAL A 133 -4.22 -2.29 12.43
N SER A 134 -4.29 -2.00 13.73
CA SER A 134 -5.53 -1.97 14.53
C SER A 134 -5.90 -0.57 14.98
N GLU A 135 -4.98 0.38 14.87
CA GLU A 135 -5.11 1.77 15.28
C GLU A 135 -4.83 2.70 14.10
N GLY A 136 -5.06 3.99 14.25
CA GLY A 136 -4.93 4.95 13.18
C GLY A 136 -6.14 4.92 12.24
N THR A 137 -5.97 5.43 11.03
CA THR A 137 -7.03 5.52 10.02
C THR A 137 -6.52 5.08 8.65
N GLY A 138 -7.42 4.59 7.79
CA GLY A 138 -7.07 4.19 6.43
C GLY A 138 -6.36 2.83 6.34
N GLY A 139 -6.47 1.96 7.33
CA GLY A 139 -5.81 0.64 7.35
C GLY A 139 -6.16 -0.27 6.16
N THR A 140 -7.27 -0.01 5.47
CA THR A 140 -7.73 -0.73 4.27
C THR A 140 -7.88 0.17 3.05
N THR A 141 -7.19 1.29 3.00
CA THR A 141 -7.19 2.22 1.86
C THR A 141 -5.77 2.42 1.33
N ALA A 142 -5.62 3.12 0.20
CA ALA A 142 -4.31 3.41 -0.40
C ALA A 142 -3.40 4.27 0.50
N THR A 143 -3.97 4.95 1.49
CA THR A 143 -3.23 5.78 2.46
C THR A 143 -3.57 5.36 3.88
N TYR A 144 -2.56 5.13 4.69
CA TYR A 144 -2.68 4.87 6.13
C TYR A 144 -2.10 6.03 6.91
N THR A 145 -2.81 6.47 7.94
CA THR A 145 -2.34 7.49 8.90
C THR A 145 -2.26 6.85 10.28
N THR A 146 -1.12 7.00 10.93
CA THR A 146 -0.86 6.46 12.27
C THR A 146 -1.79 7.05 13.32
N PRO A 147 -1.96 6.41 14.47
CA PRO A 147 -2.49 7.08 15.65
C PRO A 147 -1.53 8.20 16.10
N THR A 148 -1.92 8.93 17.15
CA THR A 148 -1.05 9.93 17.78
C THR A 148 0.26 9.28 18.22
N LEU A 149 1.37 9.84 17.76
CA LEU A 149 2.69 9.28 17.96
C LEU A 149 3.18 9.45 19.40
N THR A 150 3.77 8.39 19.90
CA THR A 150 4.58 8.37 21.10
C THR A 150 5.97 7.84 20.75
N THR A 151 6.93 7.94 21.65
CA THR A 151 8.29 7.39 21.46
C THR A 151 8.28 5.87 21.20
N ALA A 152 7.22 5.17 21.57
CA ALA A 152 7.08 3.72 21.35
C ALA A 152 6.95 3.34 19.89
N TYR A 153 6.51 4.26 19.02
CA TYR A 153 6.35 4.01 17.58
C TYR A 153 7.64 4.23 16.78
N ASP A 154 8.73 4.67 17.45
CA ASP A 154 10.01 4.86 16.77
C ASP A 154 10.54 3.55 16.17
N GLU A 155 11.08 3.63 14.95
CA GLU A 155 11.58 2.49 14.16
C GLU A 155 10.51 1.44 13.78
N TYR A 156 9.21 1.69 14.02
CA TYR A 156 8.16 0.82 13.49
C TYR A 156 8.17 0.86 11.97
N GLN A 157 7.94 -0.29 11.36
CA GLN A 157 7.87 -0.41 9.92
C GLN A 157 6.43 -0.68 9.48
N TYR A 158 6.05 -0.08 8.36
CA TYR A 158 4.72 -0.21 7.76
C TYR A 158 4.83 -0.70 6.31
N ARG A 159 3.96 -1.59 5.92
CA ARG A 159 3.78 -2.03 4.53
C ARG A 159 2.30 -2.19 4.23
N CYS A 160 1.95 -2.19 2.95
CA CYS A 160 0.61 -2.51 2.48
C CYS A 160 0.62 -3.84 1.72
N VAL A 161 -0.30 -4.74 2.05
CA VAL A 161 -0.59 -5.93 1.25
C VAL A 161 -1.74 -5.60 0.32
N LEU A 162 -1.50 -5.73 -0.98
CA LEU A 162 -2.46 -5.45 -2.03
C LEU A 162 -3.01 -6.77 -2.57
N SER A 163 -4.32 -6.84 -2.79
CA SER A 163 -4.97 -8.03 -3.32
C SER A 163 -6.04 -7.66 -4.33
N CYS A 164 -6.21 -8.46 -5.36
CA CYS A 164 -7.36 -8.41 -6.26
C CYS A 164 -7.73 -9.82 -6.75
N ALA A 165 -8.94 -9.96 -7.23
CA ALA A 165 -9.39 -11.24 -7.81
C ALA A 165 -8.49 -11.63 -8.99
N GLY A 166 -8.11 -12.91 -9.08
CA GLY A 166 -7.27 -13.44 -10.15
C GLY A 166 -5.78 -13.14 -10.04
N ALA A 167 -5.31 -12.43 -9.00
CA ALA A 167 -3.91 -12.16 -8.76
C ALA A 167 -3.42 -12.73 -7.43
N THR A 168 -2.13 -13.01 -7.36
CA THR A 168 -1.47 -13.28 -6.08
C THR A 168 -1.32 -11.97 -5.30
N SER A 169 -1.66 -12.00 -4.00
CA SER A 169 -1.47 -10.84 -3.12
C SER A 169 0.00 -10.41 -3.08
N THR A 170 0.23 -9.11 -3.23
CA THR A 170 1.57 -8.53 -3.38
C THR A 170 1.81 -7.51 -2.26
N PRO A 171 2.79 -7.72 -1.38
CA PRO A 171 3.16 -6.73 -0.39
C PRO A 171 3.99 -5.61 -1.03
N SER A 172 3.81 -4.39 -0.54
CA SER A 172 4.71 -3.28 -0.83
C SER A 172 6.05 -3.46 -0.13
N ASN A 173 7.02 -2.63 -0.48
CA ASN A 173 8.20 -2.43 0.36
C ASN A 173 7.78 -1.93 1.75
N ALA A 174 8.61 -2.20 2.74
CA ALA A 174 8.46 -1.61 4.06
C ALA A 174 8.98 -0.18 4.08
N ALA A 175 8.30 0.68 4.83
CA ALA A 175 8.74 2.05 5.14
C ALA A 175 8.86 2.21 6.66
N THR A 176 9.91 2.85 7.11
CA THR A 176 10.20 3.06 8.52
C THR A 176 9.65 4.41 8.99
N LEU A 177 9.06 4.42 10.16
CA LEU A 177 8.67 5.62 10.90
C LEU A 177 9.78 5.99 11.87
N GLN A 178 10.27 7.23 11.79
CA GLN A 178 11.12 7.83 12.82
C GLN A 178 10.31 8.80 13.66
N VAL A 179 10.43 8.71 14.97
CA VAL A 179 9.74 9.62 15.89
C VAL A 179 10.75 10.58 16.50
N GLU A 180 10.44 11.87 16.43
CA GLU A 180 11.28 12.92 16.98
C GLU A 180 10.70 13.43 18.30
N THR A 181 11.58 13.66 19.27
CA THR A 181 11.28 14.33 20.53
C THR A 181 11.70 15.77 20.46
N VAL A 182 10.88 16.65 21.05
CA VAL A 182 11.22 18.06 21.23
C VAL A 182 11.89 18.24 22.58
N THR A 183 13.10 18.80 22.58
CA THR A 183 13.83 19.12 23.79
C THR A 183 13.97 20.63 23.92
N VAL A 184 13.56 21.18 25.04
CA VAL A 184 13.79 22.59 25.36
C VAL A 184 15.16 22.70 25.99
N VAL A 185 16.02 23.56 25.48
CA VAL A 185 17.32 23.85 26.01
C VAL A 185 17.43 25.32 26.38
N VAL A 186 18.04 25.62 27.54
CA VAL A 186 18.41 26.99 27.91
C VAL A 186 19.76 27.28 27.28
N SER A 187 19.78 28.18 26.28
CA SER A 187 21.01 28.54 25.56
C SER A 187 21.81 29.66 26.26
N SER A 188 21.15 30.41 27.11
CA SER A 188 21.83 31.42 27.96
C SER A 188 21.18 31.45 29.34
N GLN A 189 21.98 31.33 30.35
CA GLN A 189 21.56 31.47 31.77
C GLN A 189 21.62 32.97 32.16
N PRO A 190 20.71 33.40 33.05
CA PRO A 190 20.86 34.72 33.65
C PRO A 190 22.14 34.79 34.48
N SER A 191 22.81 35.90 34.43
CA SER A 191 23.99 36.18 35.25
C SER A 191 23.63 37.01 36.46
N ASP A 192 24.49 36.94 37.50
CA ASP A 192 24.37 37.80 38.68
C ASP A 192 24.37 39.27 38.27
N ALA A 193 23.51 40.06 38.91
CA ALA A 193 23.46 41.50 38.72
C ALA A 193 23.62 42.20 40.09
N THR A 194 24.43 43.24 40.14
CA THR A 194 24.59 44.13 41.30
C THR A 194 24.05 45.52 40.90
N VAL A 195 23.15 46.02 41.72
CA VAL A 195 22.55 47.37 41.54
C VAL A 195 22.65 48.12 42.87
N ASP A 196 22.70 49.45 42.79
CA ASP A 196 22.63 50.32 43.97
C ASP A 196 21.19 50.34 44.51
N GLU A 197 21.06 50.79 45.76
CA GLU A 197 19.76 50.98 46.41
C GLU A 197 18.82 51.81 45.55
N SER A 198 17.57 51.39 45.40
CA SER A 198 16.54 52.02 44.59
C SER A 198 16.74 51.91 43.06
N GLN A 199 17.67 51.10 42.57
CA GLN A 199 17.82 50.74 41.15
C GLN A 199 17.12 49.41 40.84
N THR A 200 16.87 49.16 39.56
CA THR A 200 16.27 47.91 39.07
C THR A 200 17.32 47.06 38.36
N ALA A 201 17.26 45.73 38.54
CA ALA A 201 18.05 44.77 37.80
C ALA A 201 17.17 44.10 36.75
N THR A 202 17.76 43.81 35.58
CA THR A 202 17.11 43.03 34.50
C THR A 202 17.87 41.74 34.34
N PHE A 203 17.14 40.64 34.35
CA PHE A 203 17.67 39.31 34.06
C PHE A 203 17.09 38.81 32.75
N THR A 204 17.94 38.30 31.89
CA THR A 204 17.52 37.70 30.62
C THR A 204 17.96 36.25 30.55
N THR A 205 17.12 35.43 29.99
CA THR A 205 17.43 34.03 29.61
C THR A 205 16.99 33.81 28.17
N LEU A 206 17.76 33.05 27.43
CA LEU A 206 17.44 32.62 26.09
C LEU A 206 17.21 31.11 26.10
N GLY A 207 16.11 30.69 25.53
CA GLY A 207 15.79 29.27 25.33
C GLY A 207 15.69 28.94 23.85
N GLY A 208 16.01 27.71 23.54
CA GLY A 208 15.85 27.15 22.20
C GLY A 208 15.12 25.81 22.25
N VAL A 209 14.55 25.43 21.13
CA VAL A 209 13.92 24.11 20.96
C VAL A 209 14.76 23.32 19.96
N THR A 210 15.16 22.12 20.36
CA THR A 210 15.82 21.18 19.43
C THR A 210 14.91 19.98 19.20
N MET A 211 14.79 19.56 17.93
CA MET A 211 14.14 18.30 17.56
C MET A 211 15.23 17.25 17.32
N ALA A 212 15.09 16.08 17.90
CA ALA A 212 16.02 14.98 17.72
C ALA A 212 15.26 13.66 17.58
N PRO A 213 15.72 12.75 16.69
CA PRO A 213 15.19 11.38 16.61
C PRO A 213 15.36 10.66 17.93
N VAL A 214 14.41 9.81 18.29
CA VAL A 214 14.51 8.94 19.45
C VAL A 214 15.62 7.92 19.18
N GLY A 215 16.73 7.97 19.92
CA GLY A 215 17.83 7.01 19.78
C GLY A 215 18.91 7.30 18.71
N GLY A 216 18.83 8.41 18.00
CA GLY A 216 19.81 8.80 16.98
C GLY A 216 20.70 9.99 17.39
N ASN A 217 21.90 10.09 16.79
CA ASN A 217 22.74 11.28 16.91
C ASN A 217 22.02 12.50 16.31
N ALA A 218 21.72 13.48 17.15
CA ALA A 218 20.99 14.68 16.79
C ALA A 218 21.69 15.48 15.66
N ALA A 219 20.99 15.66 14.56
CA ALA A 219 21.21 16.82 13.73
C ALA A 219 20.40 17.98 14.34
N SER A 220 21.02 18.86 15.08
CA SER A 220 20.35 19.98 15.73
C SER A 220 19.95 21.02 14.69
N SER A 221 18.65 21.22 14.46
CA SER A 221 18.12 22.46 13.94
C SER A 221 17.72 23.33 15.14
N SER A 222 18.47 24.37 15.45
CA SER A 222 18.12 25.33 16.47
C SER A 222 17.14 26.35 15.88
N PHE A 223 15.97 26.45 16.52
CA PHE A 223 15.03 27.55 16.28
C PHE A 223 15.17 28.55 17.43
N GLU A 224 15.64 29.75 17.16
CA GLU A 224 15.64 30.84 18.14
C GLU A 224 14.22 31.38 18.27
N VAL A 225 13.66 31.32 19.48
CA VAL A 225 12.46 32.07 19.83
C VAL A 225 12.91 33.48 20.24
N ASP A 226 12.57 34.45 19.42
CA ASP A 226 12.88 35.84 19.61
C ASP A 226 12.21 36.39 20.89
N GLN A 227 12.86 37.34 21.51
CA GLN A 227 12.58 38.00 22.78
C GLN A 227 11.10 38.20 23.12
N PHE A 228 10.72 37.82 24.34
CA PHE A 228 9.60 38.50 25.02
C PHE A 228 10.02 39.91 25.39
N ASP A 229 9.65 40.86 24.60
CA ASP A 229 9.73 42.29 24.93
C ASP A 229 8.73 42.57 26.07
N THR A 230 9.22 42.75 27.28
CA THR A 230 8.36 43.27 28.36
C THR A 230 8.20 44.77 28.11
N PRO A 231 6.96 45.28 27.95
CA PRO A 231 6.77 46.74 27.84
C PRO A 231 7.27 47.41 29.08
N SER A 232 8.14 48.40 28.92
CA SER A 232 8.60 49.31 29.96
C SER A 232 7.41 50.14 30.47
N GLY A 233 6.86 49.79 31.62
CA GLY A 233 5.79 50.56 32.25
C GLY A 233 5.20 49.82 33.44
N GLY A 234 5.57 50.26 34.62
CA GLY A 234 5.22 49.90 35.97
C GLY A 234 3.97 49.08 36.25
N GLY A 235 4.10 48.15 37.15
CA GLY A 235 3.01 47.44 37.80
C GLY A 235 3.20 45.96 37.81
N GLY A 236 3.52 45.38 38.96
CA GLY A 236 3.66 43.96 39.14
C GLY A 236 2.50 43.18 38.56
N SER A 237 2.79 42.21 37.76
CA SER A 237 1.86 41.19 37.39
C SER A 237 2.56 39.81 37.49
N GLU A 238 1.96 39.01 38.30
CA GLU A 238 2.34 37.63 38.54
C GLU A 238 2.41 36.85 37.25
N VAL A 239 3.46 36.08 37.05
CA VAL A 239 3.55 35.09 36.00
C VAL A 239 2.65 33.91 36.36
N SER A 240 1.38 33.99 35.98
CA SER A 240 0.50 32.85 36.00
C SER A 240 0.35 32.32 34.58
N GLY A 241 0.80 31.10 34.35
CA GLY A 241 0.45 30.43 33.10
C GLY A 241 1.52 29.52 32.49
N MET A 242 2.05 28.61 33.25
CA MET A 242 2.51 27.34 32.68
C MET A 242 1.47 26.28 33.05
N SER A 243 0.49 26.08 32.19
CA SER A 243 -0.36 24.90 32.24
C SER A 243 0.28 23.82 31.38
N SER A 244 0.67 22.75 32.03
CA SER A 244 1.03 21.48 31.44
C SER A 244 -0.26 20.80 30.95
N HIS A 245 -0.32 20.50 29.68
CA HIS A 245 -1.14 19.43 29.13
C HIS A 245 -0.27 18.54 28.24
#